data_30e532e816f7be15694e68db2a024de2
#
_entry.id   30e532e816f7be15694e68db2a024de2
#
_cell.length_a   1.000
_cell.length_b   1.000
_cell.length_c   1.000
_cell.angle_alpha   90.00
_cell.angle_beta   90.00
_cell.angle_gamma   90.00
#
_symmetry.space_group_name_H-M   'P 1'
#
loop_
_entity.id
_entity.type
_entity.pdbx_description
1 polymer ?
#
loop_
_entity_poly.entity_id
_entity_poly.type
_entity_poly.pdbx_seq_one_letter_code
_entity_poly.pdbx_strand_id
1 'polypeptide(L)'
;WFAEEKRFCIWVTNLPATTWSADEIMVIYRCRWQVELLFKELKSDTNWRGFATRQQSIMEGLVWGSLLALIIRRYIAIKSLPSVSVYKAGKNVDVWLLPILEAYIHQAWSEITARLEWAMLYISKNAKKSQQRKAKKNRTLDGIFEMFNS
;
A
#
# COMPACT_ATOMS: atom_id res chain seq x y z
N TRP A 1 1.35 -11.41 26.41
CA TRP A 1 0.83 -10.42 27.37
C TRP A 1 1.10 -9.01 26.88
N PHE A 2 0.06 -8.21 26.69
CA PHE A 2 0.19 -6.78 26.42
C PHE A 2 0.17 -6.04 27.75
N ALA A 3 1.32 -5.71 28.29
CA ALA A 3 1.48 -5.07 29.60
C ALA A 3 0.73 -3.71 29.68
N GLU A 4 0.75 -2.94 28.58
CA GLU A 4 0.04 -1.65 28.51
C GLU A 4 -1.48 -1.78 28.55
N GLU A 5 -2.03 -2.87 28.00
CA GLU A 5 -3.47 -3.11 27.90
C GLU A 5 -3.96 -4.12 28.94
N LYS A 6 -3.06 -4.68 29.76
CA LYS A 6 -3.33 -5.70 30.80
C LYS A 6 -4.18 -6.86 30.29
N ARG A 7 -3.96 -7.31 29.07
CA ARG A 7 -4.72 -8.40 28.43
C ARG A 7 -3.83 -9.41 27.73
N PHE A 8 -4.31 -10.64 27.65
CA PHE A 8 -3.74 -11.67 26.78
C PHE A 8 -4.37 -11.58 25.39
N CYS A 9 -3.56 -11.75 24.35
CA CYS A 9 -4.03 -12.08 23.02
C CYS A 9 -3.65 -13.53 22.72
N ILE A 10 -4.63 -14.30 22.28
CA ILE A 10 -4.45 -15.72 21.93
C ILE A 10 -4.60 -15.82 20.42
N TRP A 11 -3.61 -16.43 19.77
CA TRP A 11 -3.66 -16.80 18.37
C TRP A 11 -3.53 -18.29 18.23
N VAL A 12 -4.37 -18.88 17.37
CA VAL A 12 -4.29 -20.28 17.00
C VAL A 12 -3.70 -20.37 15.61
N THR A 13 -2.68 -21.21 15.42
CA THR A 13 -2.00 -21.39 14.15
C THR A 13 -1.63 -22.85 13.97
N ASN A 14 -1.53 -23.28 12.71
CA ASN A 14 -0.99 -24.59 12.31
C ASN A 14 0.49 -24.52 11.89
N LEU A 15 1.13 -23.34 12.05
CA LEU A 15 2.56 -23.19 11.77
C LEU A 15 3.38 -23.94 12.83
N PRO A 16 4.42 -24.68 12.41
CA PRO A 16 5.22 -25.47 13.35
C PRO A 16 6.03 -24.57 14.29
N ALA A 17 5.92 -24.79 15.58
CA ALA A 17 6.63 -24.04 16.61
C ALA A 17 8.17 -24.19 16.55
N THR A 18 8.67 -25.20 15.82
CA THR A 18 10.10 -25.40 15.56
C THR A 18 10.67 -24.42 14.54
N THR A 19 9.82 -23.84 13.69
CA THR A 19 10.23 -22.95 12.60
C THR A 19 9.83 -21.50 12.87
N TRP A 20 8.74 -21.28 13.63
CA TRP A 20 8.16 -19.96 13.84
C TRP A 20 8.06 -19.64 15.33
N SER A 21 8.65 -18.56 15.74
CA SER A 21 8.50 -18.02 17.09
C SER A 21 7.11 -17.36 17.28
N ALA A 22 6.69 -17.18 18.53
CA ALA A 22 5.46 -16.50 18.87
C ALA A 22 5.43 -15.05 18.37
N ASP A 23 6.58 -14.37 18.37
CA ASP A 23 6.70 -12.99 17.90
C ASP A 23 6.56 -12.89 16.37
N GLU A 24 7.15 -13.81 15.63
CA GLU A 24 6.97 -13.88 14.16
C GLU A 24 5.53 -14.17 13.78
N ILE A 25 4.87 -15.10 14.48
CA ILE A 25 3.43 -15.39 14.27
C ILE A 25 2.59 -14.14 14.55
N MET A 26 2.89 -13.39 15.60
CA MET A 26 2.20 -12.13 15.90
C MET A 26 2.38 -11.09 14.78
N VAL A 27 3.58 -10.99 14.21
CA VAL A 27 3.89 -10.10 13.10
C VAL A 27 3.10 -10.51 11.85
N ILE A 28 3.12 -11.80 11.48
CA ILE A 28 2.36 -12.35 10.35
C ILE A 28 0.87 -12.07 10.51
N TYR A 29 0.31 -12.31 11.71
CA TYR A 29 -1.09 -12.04 11.97
C TYR A 29 -1.47 -10.55 11.81
N ARG A 30 -0.57 -9.64 12.19
CA ARG A 30 -0.77 -8.20 11.94
C ARG A 30 -0.81 -7.87 10.45
N CYS A 31 -0.12 -8.63 9.60
CA CYS A 31 -0.18 -8.45 8.14
C CYS A 31 -1.58 -8.71 7.58
N ARG A 32 -2.42 -9.53 8.23
CA ARG A 32 -3.82 -9.76 7.84
C ARG A 32 -4.60 -8.45 7.73
N TRP A 33 -4.37 -7.50 8.64
CA TRP A 33 -5.01 -6.19 8.60
C TRP A 33 -4.68 -5.39 7.34
N GLN A 34 -3.54 -5.66 6.72
CA GLN A 34 -3.16 -5.00 5.47
C GLN A 34 -4.07 -5.39 4.31
N VAL A 35 -4.60 -6.60 4.32
CA VAL A 35 -5.58 -7.07 3.32
C VAL A 35 -6.89 -6.28 3.47
N GLU A 36 -7.34 -6.05 4.70
CA GLU A 36 -8.54 -5.24 4.96
C GLU A 36 -8.35 -3.79 4.52
N LEU A 37 -7.17 -3.21 4.79
CA LEU A 37 -6.82 -1.87 4.31
C LEU A 37 -6.76 -1.79 2.79
N LEU A 38 -6.24 -2.83 2.13
CA LEU A 38 -6.22 -2.95 0.67
C LEU A 38 -7.64 -2.91 0.09
N PHE A 39 -8.54 -3.74 0.62
CA PHE A 39 -9.94 -3.75 0.18
C PHE A 39 -10.66 -2.43 0.48
N LYS A 40 -10.36 -1.81 1.61
CA LYS A 40 -10.90 -0.48 1.94
C LYS A 40 -10.44 0.56 0.92
N GLU A 41 -9.18 0.54 0.55
CA GLU A 41 -8.59 1.44 -0.43
C GLU A 41 -9.18 1.21 -1.83
N LEU A 42 -9.31 -0.06 -2.25
CA LEU A 42 -10.00 -0.41 -3.50
C LEU A 42 -11.44 0.12 -3.54
N LYS A 43 -12.20 -0.04 -2.47
CA LYS A 43 -13.59 0.43 -2.40
C LYS A 43 -13.71 1.95 -2.41
N SER A 44 -12.79 2.67 -1.77
CA SER A 44 -12.86 4.13 -1.64
C SER A 44 -12.28 4.87 -2.84
N ASP A 45 -11.22 4.34 -3.44
CA ASP A 45 -10.42 5.09 -4.41
C ASP A 45 -10.68 4.66 -5.86
N THR A 46 -11.28 3.48 -6.08
CA THR A 46 -11.54 2.96 -7.43
C THR A 46 -13.01 2.90 -7.81
N ASN A 47 -13.89 3.46 -6.96
CA ASN A 47 -15.34 3.50 -7.18
C ASN A 47 -15.96 2.11 -7.50
N TRP A 48 -15.47 1.07 -6.89
CA TRP A 48 -15.89 -0.33 -7.11
C TRP A 48 -17.40 -0.57 -6.98
N ARG A 49 -18.10 0.36 -6.32
CA ARG A 49 -19.57 0.32 -6.16
C ARG A 49 -20.34 0.90 -7.33
N GLY A 50 -19.65 1.54 -8.28
CA GLY A 50 -20.27 2.33 -9.34
C GLY A 50 -19.97 1.86 -10.76
N PHE A 51 -19.55 0.60 -10.97
CA PHE A 51 -19.40 0.09 -12.32
C PHE A 51 -20.79 -0.01 -12.98
N ALA A 52 -21.06 0.93 -13.87
CA ALA A 52 -22.34 1.06 -14.58
C ALA A 52 -22.51 0.02 -15.71
N THR A 53 -21.84 -1.13 -15.62
CA THR A 53 -21.92 -2.18 -16.64
C THR A 53 -22.46 -3.49 -16.03
N ARG A 54 -23.27 -4.20 -16.82
CA ARG A 54 -23.73 -5.57 -16.49
C ARG A 54 -22.92 -6.65 -17.22
N GLN A 55 -21.97 -6.25 -18.06
CA GLN A 55 -21.16 -7.15 -18.87
C GLN A 55 -20.00 -7.68 -18.04
N GLN A 56 -19.98 -8.98 -17.77
CA GLN A 56 -19.01 -9.61 -16.86
C GLN A 56 -17.56 -9.36 -17.28
N SER A 57 -17.24 -9.50 -18.57
CA SER A 57 -15.88 -9.28 -19.08
C SER A 57 -15.37 -7.87 -18.85
N ILE A 58 -16.25 -6.86 -18.98
CA ILE A 58 -15.89 -5.47 -18.69
C ILE A 58 -15.69 -5.26 -17.19
N MET A 59 -16.56 -5.84 -16.36
CA MET A 59 -16.40 -5.78 -14.90
C MET A 59 -15.07 -6.41 -14.44
N GLU A 60 -14.73 -7.58 -14.95
CA GLU A 60 -13.46 -8.25 -14.65
C GLU A 60 -12.27 -7.38 -15.09
N GLY A 61 -12.30 -6.81 -16.29
CA GLY A 61 -11.27 -5.89 -16.77
C GLY A 61 -11.10 -4.66 -15.88
N LEU A 62 -12.19 -4.05 -15.42
CA LEU A 62 -12.16 -2.91 -14.50
C LEU A 62 -11.60 -3.29 -13.14
N VAL A 63 -11.92 -4.49 -12.62
CA VAL A 63 -11.35 -5.00 -11.37
C VAL A 63 -9.85 -5.19 -11.48
N TRP A 64 -9.38 -5.86 -12.53
CA TRP A 64 -7.95 -6.07 -12.77
C TRP A 64 -7.21 -4.75 -13.00
N GLY A 65 -7.77 -3.83 -13.77
CA GLY A 65 -7.22 -2.50 -13.98
C GLY A 65 -7.09 -1.71 -12.67
N SER A 66 -8.09 -1.78 -11.80
CA SER A 66 -8.08 -1.15 -10.48
C SER A 66 -7.01 -1.73 -9.55
N LEU A 67 -6.86 -3.05 -9.55
CA LEU A 67 -5.81 -3.74 -8.78
C LEU A 67 -4.42 -3.34 -9.28
N LEU A 68 -4.21 -3.34 -10.60
CA LEU A 68 -2.94 -2.94 -11.19
C LEU A 68 -2.59 -1.48 -10.86
N ALA A 69 -3.53 -0.57 -11.03
CA ALA A 69 -3.35 0.84 -10.68
C ALA A 69 -2.99 1.03 -9.19
N LEU A 70 -3.63 0.26 -8.30
CA LEU A 70 -3.32 0.28 -6.87
C LEU A 70 -1.90 -0.22 -6.57
N ILE A 71 -1.46 -1.30 -7.23
CA ILE A 71 -0.11 -1.86 -7.06
C ILE A 71 0.94 -0.83 -7.54
N ILE A 72 0.77 -0.28 -8.73
CA ILE A 72 1.67 0.73 -9.29
C ILE A 72 1.75 1.96 -8.36
N ARG A 73 0.61 2.47 -7.93
CA ARG A 73 0.51 3.60 -7.01
C ARG A 73 1.27 3.34 -5.70
N ARG A 74 1.05 2.17 -5.09
CA ARG A 74 1.73 1.79 -3.84
C ARG A 74 3.22 1.63 -4.04
N TYR A 75 3.64 1.00 -5.13
CA TYR A 75 5.04 0.81 -5.43
C TYR A 75 5.79 2.14 -5.55
N ILE A 76 5.27 3.08 -6.34
CA ILE A 76 5.88 4.41 -6.52
C ILE A 76 5.90 5.17 -5.18
N ALA A 77 4.81 5.13 -4.40
CA ALA A 77 4.74 5.81 -3.11
C ALA A 77 5.74 5.23 -2.09
N ILE A 78 5.94 3.91 -2.06
CA ILE A 78 6.92 3.25 -1.17
C ILE A 78 8.34 3.62 -1.58
N LYS A 79 8.63 3.64 -2.88
CA LYS A 79 9.96 4.00 -3.41
C LYS A 79 10.31 5.48 -3.22
N SER A 80 9.31 6.34 -3.03
CA SER A 80 9.54 7.79 -2.96
C SER A 80 10.34 8.24 -1.72
N LEU A 81 10.12 7.72 -0.52
CA LEU A 81 10.93 7.91 0.71
C LEU A 81 10.27 7.20 1.91
N PRO A 82 11.04 6.85 2.97
CA PRO A 82 10.50 6.20 4.18
C PRO A 82 9.46 7.02 4.94
N SER A 83 9.46 8.36 4.77
CA SER A 83 8.55 9.29 5.45
C SER A 83 7.23 9.53 4.72
N VAL A 84 6.99 8.89 3.59
CA VAL A 84 5.79 9.09 2.77
C VAL A 84 4.60 8.28 3.29
N SER A 85 3.42 8.89 3.24
CA SER A 85 2.14 8.23 3.51
C SER A 85 1.52 7.77 2.19
N VAL A 86 1.43 6.47 1.97
CA VAL A 86 0.77 5.87 0.79
C VAL A 86 -0.66 6.39 0.62
N TYR A 87 -1.40 6.53 1.71
CA TYR A 87 -2.76 7.09 1.69
C TYR A 87 -2.80 8.55 1.17
N LYS A 88 -1.89 9.40 1.61
CA LYS A 88 -1.83 10.79 1.12
C LYS A 88 -1.38 10.88 -0.33
N ALA A 89 -0.44 10.03 -0.74
CA ALA A 89 -0.02 9.91 -2.13
C ALA A 89 -1.20 9.51 -3.03
N GLY A 90 -2.04 8.58 -2.57
CA GLY A 90 -3.22 8.13 -3.29
C GLY A 90 -4.29 9.18 -3.51
N LYS A 91 -4.40 10.18 -2.63
CA LYS A 91 -5.40 11.26 -2.78
C LYS A 91 -5.19 12.14 -4.01
N ASN A 92 -3.96 12.29 -4.46
CA ASN A 92 -3.60 13.13 -5.60
C ASN A 92 -2.95 12.28 -6.71
N VAL A 93 -3.42 11.05 -6.86
CA VAL A 93 -2.86 10.09 -7.82
C VAL A 93 -3.00 10.56 -9.26
N ASP A 94 -4.05 11.25 -9.58
CA ASP A 94 -4.31 11.89 -10.86
C ASP A 94 -3.19 12.88 -11.25
N VAL A 95 -2.70 13.65 -10.31
CA VAL A 95 -1.66 14.67 -10.55
C VAL A 95 -0.33 14.04 -10.98
N TRP A 96 0.08 12.94 -10.35
CA TRP A 96 1.43 12.42 -10.55
C TRP A 96 1.48 11.10 -11.35
N LEU A 97 0.39 10.32 -11.38
CA LEU A 97 0.35 9.04 -12.10
C LEU A 97 -0.12 9.21 -13.55
N LEU A 98 -1.12 10.06 -13.80
CA LEU A 98 -1.66 10.25 -15.15
C LEU A 98 -0.57 10.68 -16.16
N PRO A 99 0.33 11.64 -15.87
CA PRO A 99 1.38 12.00 -16.82
C PRO A 99 2.30 10.84 -17.17
N ILE A 100 2.56 9.92 -16.24
CA ILE A 100 3.38 8.72 -16.49
C ILE A 100 2.62 7.77 -17.42
N LEU A 101 1.33 7.54 -17.17
CA LEU A 101 0.50 6.68 -18.00
C LEU A 101 0.32 7.24 -19.42
N GLU A 102 0.14 8.55 -19.55
CA GLU A 102 0.10 9.23 -20.85
C GLU A 102 1.40 9.02 -21.64
N ALA A 103 2.56 9.24 -21.01
CA ALA A 103 3.85 8.99 -21.64
C ALA A 103 4.01 7.53 -22.08
N TYR A 104 3.52 6.58 -21.27
CA TYR A 104 3.52 5.17 -21.60
C TYR A 104 2.62 4.85 -22.79
N ILE A 105 1.39 5.36 -22.82
CA ILE A 105 0.43 5.15 -23.93
C ILE A 105 0.98 5.72 -25.24
N HIS A 106 1.60 6.89 -25.18
CA HIS A 106 2.21 7.52 -26.35
C HIS A 106 3.61 7.00 -26.69
N GLN A 107 4.09 5.96 -25.99
CA GLN A 107 5.41 5.36 -26.18
C GLN A 107 6.57 6.37 -26.07
N ALA A 108 6.38 7.43 -25.29
CA ALA A 108 7.37 8.47 -25.05
C ALA A 108 8.36 8.02 -23.96
N TRP A 109 9.11 6.96 -24.26
CA TRP A 109 10.00 6.27 -23.29
C TRP A 109 11.04 7.20 -22.65
N SER A 110 11.57 8.14 -23.39
CA SER A 110 12.51 9.15 -22.87
C SER A 110 11.93 10.05 -21.80
N GLU A 111 10.61 10.27 -21.81
CA GLU A 111 9.94 11.12 -20.83
C GLU A 111 9.54 10.38 -19.56
N ILE A 112 9.36 9.06 -19.62
CA ILE A 112 8.86 8.27 -18.49
C ILE A 112 9.77 8.42 -17.27
N THR A 113 11.09 8.36 -17.45
CA THR A 113 12.04 8.49 -16.35
C THR A 113 11.92 9.86 -15.68
N ALA A 114 11.91 10.94 -16.48
CA ALA A 114 11.75 12.29 -15.94
C ALA A 114 10.41 12.49 -15.20
N ARG A 115 9.32 11.92 -15.73
CA ARG A 115 8.00 11.97 -15.10
C ARG A 115 7.94 11.15 -13.81
N LEU A 116 8.63 10.01 -13.74
CA LEU A 116 8.77 9.21 -12.52
C LEU A 116 9.56 9.96 -11.45
N GLU A 117 10.68 10.57 -11.80
CA GLU A 117 11.49 11.39 -10.88
C GLU A 117 10.68 12.56 -10.33
N TRP A 118 9.96 13.26 -11.21
CA TRP A 118 9.07 14.33 -10.81
C TRP A 118 7.95 13.83 -9.86
N ALA A 119 7.32 12.70 -10.16
CA ALA A 119 6.29 12.10 -9.32
C ALA A 119 6.84 11.75 -7.93
N MET A 120 8.02 11.16 -7.85
CA MET A 120 8.67 10.85 -6.57
C MET A 120 8.96 12.11 -5.76
N LEU A 121 9.43 13.18 -6.41
CA LEU A 121 9.67 14.47 -5.78
C LEU A 121 8.36 15.10 -5.29
N TYR A 122 7.30 15.09 -6.11
CA TYR A 122 5.98 15.57 -5.76
C TYR A 122 5.41 14.85 -4.53
N ILE A 123 5.45 13.52 -4.52
CA ILE A 123 4.98 12.68 -3.43
C ILE A 123 5.78 12.96 -2.14
N SER A 124 7.10 13.10 -2.25
CA SER A 124 7.97 13.38 -1.11
C SER A 124 7.66 14.70 -0.41
N LYS A 125 7.22 15.69 -1.18
CA LYS A 125 6.84 17.03 -0.65
C LYS A 125 5.42 17.05 -0.09
N ASN A 126 4.46 16.42 -0.79
CA ASN A 126 3.03 16.58 -0.53
C ASN A 126 2.41 15.46 0.30
N ALA A 127 3.04 14.28 0.36
CA ALA A 127 2.48 13.10 1.02
C ALA A 127 3.21 12.69 2.31
N LYS A 128 3.81 13.63 3.04
CA LYS A 128 4.55 13.33 4.29
C LYS A 128 3.65 12.70 5.36
N LYS A 129 4.16 11.68 6.06
CA LYS A 129 3.53 11.13 7.27
C LYS A 129 3.41 12.21 8.34
N SER A 130 2.28 12.26 9.06
CA SER A 130 2.14 13.15 10.22
C SER A 130 3.10 12.72 11.34
N GLN A 131 3.53 13.65 12.19
CA GLN A 131 4.46 13.38 13.29
C GLN A 131 3.94 12.32 14.27
N GLN A 132 2.62 12.30 14.55
CA GLN A 132 2.00 11.26 15.40
C GLN A 132 2.13 9.84 14.83
N ARG A 133 2.22 9.67 13.51
CA ARG A 133 2.43 8.37 12.87
C ARG A 133 3.90 7.95 12.84
N LYS A 134 4.83 8.89 12.94
CA LYS A 134 6.26 8.60 13.05
C LYS A 134 6.60 7.89 14.37
N ALA A 135 5.92 8.26 15.47
CA ALA A 135 6.10 7.64 16.78
C ALA A 135 5.57 6.18 16.89
N LYS A 136 4.75 5.72 15.93
CA LYS A 136 4.19 4.35 15.88
C LYS A 136 4.89 3.46 14.84
N LYS A 137 6.19 3.62 14.66
CA LYS A 137 7.02 2.93 13.65
C LYS A 137 6.83 1.40 13.68
N ASN A 138 6.69 0.80 14.86
CA ASN A 138 6.55 -0.67 15.04
C ASN A 138 5.19 -1.26 14.61
N ARG A 139 4.27 -0.45 14.06
CA ARG A 139 2.94 -0.90 13.61
C ARG A 139 2.74 -0.78 12.09
N THR A 140 3.76 -0.38 11.35
CA THR A 140 3.70 -0.22 9.88
C THR A 140 4.40 -1.38 9.18
N LEU A 141 4.06 -1.61 7.91
CA LEU A 141 4.75 -2.60 7.07
C LEU A 141 6.27 -2.40 7.05
N ASP A 142 6.74 -1.15 7.10
CA ASP A 142 8.17 -0.81 7.13
C ASP A 142 8.87 -1.43 8.35
N GLY A 143 8.23 -1.37 9.53
CA GLY A 143 8.77 -2.01 10.75
C GLY A 143 8.72 -3.54 10.69
N ILE A 144 7.79 -4.11 9.93
CA ILE A 144 7.69 -5.55 9.71
C ILE A 144 8.80 -6.02 8.78
N PHE A 145 9.04 -5.31 7.67
CA PHE A 145 10.15 -5.63 6.74
C PHE A 145 11.53 -5.46 7.38
N GLU A 146 11.72 -4.49 8.26
CA GLU A 146 12.98 -4.32 9.02
C GLU A 146 13.25 -5.53 9.95
N MET A 147 12.20 -6.13 10.56
CA MET A 147 12.32 -7.31 11.42
C MET A 147 12.70 -8.60 10.66
N PHE A 148 12.31 -8.72 9.38
CA PHE A 148 12.64 -9.90 8.56
C PHE A 148 13.99 -9.78 7.84
N ASN A 149 14.57 -8.58 7.77
CA ASN A 149 15.85 -8.32 7.11
C ASN A 149 17.01 -8.12 8.13
N SER A 150 16.73 -8.23 9.42
CA SER A 150 17.72 -8.24 10.51
C SER A 150 18.08 -9.67 10.91
#